data_9324fc2ec57d941da11140be57b56f7c
#
_entry.id   9324fc2ec57d941da11140be57b56f7c
#
_cell.length_a   1.000
_cell.length_b   1.000
_cell.length_c   1.000
_cell.angle_alpha   90.00
_cell.angle_beta   90.00
_cell.angle_gamma   90.00
#
_symmetry.space_group_name_H-M   'P 1'
#
loop_
_entity.id
_entity.type
_entity.pdbx_description
1 polymer ?
#
loop_
_entity_poly.entity_id
_entity_poly.type
_entity_poly.pdbx_seq_one_letter_code
_entity_poly.pdbx_strand_id
1 'polypeptide(L)'
;MGRPEKIRLGEILVQQKLLTEEQLKAALDEQKKTGRRLGRVFIERGFITEEQISKALARQLGADYIDLKHYNIKRDVVARLPETQARRYRAMVLQDRGTAYLVGMADPSDLAAYDEIARILKRDIELAVVTETELLRTIDRSYRRTEEITGLAQELQAEIGDSGAVDFGALSTTPGLEEAPVVKLLQTVFEDATQARASDIHIEPQERRLQIRFRIDGLLHLQTEADSKIASAVVLRLKLMSGLDIAEKRMPQDGRFNVKVRNAAVDVRISTMPTQYGESVVMRLLNQGSGILGLENIGMPEAMLDKVREVIHRPSGMVLVTGPTGSGKTTTLYAALNELNTAERKIITVEDPVEYRLPGINQVQVNEKIELTFDRVLRSALRQDPDVVLVGEMRDENTVETGLRASMTGHMVFSTLHTNDAVSTPIRLLDMGAPRYMVALSLQLVIAQRLLRVICESCIEDYEPLPSEHEWLRSELGDSVDQYRFKRGRGCSHCNGTGFVGRTGVYEMLEMTKSVVEAANQDDVQQFMKIARAQIGRETLRHHAAELAASGRTTPNEAMRISSQLDE
;
A
#
# COMPACT_ATOMS: atom_id res chain seq x y z
N MET A 1 31.04 -16.94 26.67
CA MET A 1 30.88 -15.52 26.99
C MET A 1 30.23 -15.38 28.35
N GLY A 2 30.74 -14.49 29.24
CA GLY A 2 30.22 -14.35 30.60
C GLY A 2 28.80 -13.77 30.63
N ARG A 3 28.05 -14.08 31.70
CA ARG A 3 26.74 -13.49 31.99
C ARG A 3 26.82 -11.97 31.92
N PRO A 4 25.88 -11.27 31.25
CA PRO A 4 25.87 -9.81 31.20
C PRO A 4 25.71 -9.22 32.63
N GLU A 5 26.52 -8.23 32.97
CA GLU A 5 26.43 -7.53 34.25
C GLU A 5 25.26 -6.53 34.26
N LYS A 6 24.70 -6.27 35.45
CA LYS A 6 23.57 -5.33 35.60
C LYS A 6 24.07 -3.90 35.45
N ILE A 7 23.82 -3.28 34.33
CA ILE A 7 24.35 -1.98 33.94
C ILE A 7 23.30 -0.89 34.18
N ARG A 8 23.74 0.28 34.69
CA ARG A 8 22.89 1.47 34.81
C ARG A 8 22.91 2.26 33.52
N LEU A 9 21.86 2.10 32.70
CA LEU A 9 21.72 2.72 31.35
C LEU A 9 22.08 4.23 31.35
N GLY A 10 21.61 4.99 32.36
CA GLY A 10 21.85 6.43 32.39
C GLY A 10 23.33 6.79 32.52
N GLU A 11 24.10 6.04 33.35
CA GLU A 11 25.53 6.27 33.53
C GLU A 11 26.33 5.99 32.26
N ILE A 12 25.94 4.96 31.50
CA ILE A 12 26.55 4.62 30.21
C ILE A 12 26.35 5.73 29.20
N LEU A 13 25.14 6.25 29.09
CA LEU A 13 24.79 7.28 28.11
C LEU A 13 25.51 8.60 28.39
N VAL A 14 25.71 8.95 29.66
CA VAL A 14 26.52 10.10 30.06
C VAL A 14 28.02 9.87 29.76
N GLN A 15 28.54 8.70 30.06
CA GLN A 15 29.94 8.34 29.79
C GLN A 15 30.24 8.37 28.27
N GLN A 16 29.28 7.98 27.44
CA GLN A 16 29.39 8.05 25.98
C GLN A 16 29.06 9.42 25.41
N LYS A 17 28.84 10.44 26.23
CA LYS A 17 28.50 11.82 25.83
C LYS A 17 27.22 11.93 25.01
N LEU A 18 26.31 10.99 25.15
CA LEU A 18 25.00 10.99 24.49
C LEU A 18 23.93 11.73 25.30
N LEU A 19 24.15 11.88 26.61
CA LEU A 19 23.32 12.66 27.52
C LEU A 19 24.20 13.54 28.42
N THR A 20 23.63 14.66 28.89
CA THR A 20 24.23 15.44 29.97
C THR A 20 23.76 14.92 31.32
N GLU A 21 24.52 15.22 32.40
CA GLU A 21 24.12 14.87 33.78
C GLU A 21 22.78 15.52 34.17
N GLU A 22 22.54 16.73 33.68
CA GLU A 22 21.28 17.46 33.90
C GLU A 22 20.08 16.74 33.25
N GLN A 23 20.24 16.27 32.01
CA GLN A 23 19.21 15.51 31.31
C GLN A 23 18.95 14.16 31.99
N LEU A 24 19.98 13.49 32.46
CA LEU A 24 19.84 12.26 33.24
C LEU A 24 19.07 12.49 34.52
N LYS A 25 19.40 13.55 35.27
CA LYS A 25 18.71 13.90 36.53
C LYS A 25 17.23 14.22 36.27
N ALA A 26 16.93 15.01 35.27
CA ALA A 26 15.56 15.34 34.90
C ALA A 26 14.73 14.10 34.54
N ALA A 27 15.32 13.15 33.80
CA ALA A 27 14.66 11.91 33.42
C ALA A 27 14.45 10.95 34.60
N LEU A 28 15.41 10.89 35.54
CA LEU A 28 15.28 10.09 36.79
C LEU A 28 14.16 10.64 37.68
N ASP A 29 14.01 11.96 37.77
CA ASP A 29 12.94 12.58 38.55
C ASP A 29 11.57 12.33 37.95
N GLU A 30 11.47 12.31 36.60
CA GLU A 30 10.26 11.94 35.90
C GLU A 30 9.94 10.44 36.03
N GLN A 31 10.93 9.58 35.92
CA GLN A 31 10.76 8.15 36.15
C GLN A 31 10.16 7.86 37.53
N LYS A 32 10.66 8.54 38.60
CA LYS A 32 10.11 8.42 39.94
C LYS A 32 8.65 8.81 40.05
N LYS A 33 8.22 9.82 39.27
CA LYS A 33 6.83 10.33 39.28
C LYS A 33 5.89 9.44 38.45
N THR A 34 6.37 8.91 37.34
CA THR A 34 5.52 8.24 36.33
C THR A 34 5.62 6.72 36.36
N GLY A 35 6.66 6.15 36.98
CA GLY A 35 6.96 4.70 36.97
C GLY A 35 7.41 4.15 35.59
N ARG A 36 7.61 5.01 34.61
CA ARG A 36 8.01 4.61 33.24
C ARG A 36 9.47 4.17 33.19
N ARG A 37 9.82 3.31 32.22
CA ARG A 37 11.23 2.91 32.01
C ARG A 37 12.07 4.11 31.57
N LEU A 38 13.27 4.24 32.11
CA LEU A 38 14.16 5.40 31.91
C LEU A 38 14.48 5.64 30.42
N GLY A 39 14.75 4.58 29.65
CA GLY A 39 14.99 4.68 28.21
C GLY A 39 13.81 5.30 27.44
N ARG A 40 12.59 4.98 27.84
CA ARG A 40 11.38 5.55 27.24
C ARG A 40 11.20 7.02 27.56
N VAL A 41 11.54 7.44 28.78
CA VAL A 41 11.54 8.86 29.17
C VAL A 41 12.54 9.66 28.33
N PHE A 42 13.73 9.13 28.06
CA PHE A 42 14.71 9.77 27.20
C PHE A 42 14.20 10.00 25.77
N ILE A 43 13.54 8.98 25.20
CA ILE A 43 12.99 9.04 23.83
C ILE A 43 11.82 10.03 23.75
N GLU A 44 10.87 9.95 24.70
CA GLU A 44 9.69 10.85 24.74
C GLU A 44 10.07 12.32 24.94
N ARG A 45 11.18 12.58 25.64
CA ARG A 45 11.73 13.93 25.80
C ARG A 45 12.60 14.39 24.63
N GLY A 46 12.84 13.52 23.64
CA GLY A 46 13.69 13.83 22.49
C GLY A 46 15.17 13.99 22.82
N PHE A 47 15.63 13.52 23.99
CA PHE A 47 17.04 13.63 24.38
C PHE A 47 17.93 12.70 23.59
N ILE A 48 17.43 11.51 23.21
CA ILE A 48 18.19 10.45 22.54
C ILE A 48 17.24 9.57 21.73
N THR A 49 17.73 9.01 20.63
CA THR A 49 16.96 8.07 19.81
C THR A 49 17.06 6.64 20.34
N GLU A 50 16.06 5.80 20.00
CA GLU A 50 16.06 4.38 20.37
C GLU A 50 17.29 3.64 19.80
N GLU A 51 17.68 3.98 18.57
CA GLU A 51 18.87 3.43 17.92
C GLU A 51 20.16 3.76 18.66
N GLN A 52 20.31 5.00 19.14
CA GLN A 52 21.47 5.42 19.92
C GLN A 52 21.55 4.67 21.26
N ILE A 53 20.41 4.45 21.93
CA ILE A 53 20.34 3.65 23.16
C ILE A 53 20.78 2.21 22.88
N SER A 54 20.24 1.59 21.83
CA SER A 54 20.54 0.21 21.47
C SER A 54 22.02 0.03 21.09
N LYS A 55 22.61 0.97 20.35
CA LYS A 55 24.05 0.96 20.02
C LYS A 55 24.94 1.15 21.26
N ALA A 56 24.52 1.97 22.22
CA ALA A 56 25.24 2.17 23.47
C ALA A 56 25.24 0.89 24.33
N LEU A 57 24.09 0.24 24.44
CA LEU A 57 23.95 -1.04 25.14
C LEU A 57 24.78 -2.15 24.48
N ALA A 58 24.77 -2.24 23.16
CA ALA A 58 25.54 -3.21 22.40
C ALA A 58 27.04 -3.08 22.69
N ARG A 59 27.58 -1.87 22.64
CA ARG A 59 29.00 -1.59 22.96
C ARG A 59 29.37 -1.99 24.39
N GLN A 60 28.50 -1.72 25.35
CA GLN A 60 28.76 -2.03 26.76
C GLN A 60 28.77 -3.53 27.03
N LEU A 61 27.90 -4.28 26.37
CA LEU A 61 27.79 -5.73 26.55
C LEU A 61 28.76 -6.52 25.66
N GLY A 62 29.53 -5.84 24.81
CA GLY A 62 30.37 -6.50 23.81
C GLY A 62 29.57 -7.34 22.83
N ALA A 63 28.28 -6.96 22.57
CA ALA A 63 27.37 -7.61 21.65
C ALA A 63 27.23 -6.78 20.37
N ASP A 64 26.82 -7.43 19.28
CA ASP A 64 26.56 -6.74 18.03
C ASP A 64 25.23 -5.97 18.09
N TYR A 65 25.21 -4.74 17.59
CA TYR A 65 23.97 -4.06 17.25
C TYR A 65 23.56 -4.48 15.85
N ILE A 66 22.32 -4.96 15.69
CA ILE A 66 21.77 -5.37 14.38
C ILE A 66 20.58 -4.48 14.05
N ASP A 67 20.67 -3.81 12.90
CA ASP A 67 19.54 -3.11 12.31
C ASP A 67 18.65 -4.12 11.57
N LEU A 68 17.46 -4.39 12.14
CA LEU A 68 16.53 -5.36 11.61
C LEU A 68 15.88 -4.92 10.29
N LYS A 69 15.95 -3.63 9.92
CA LYS A 69 15.47 -3.15 8.61
C LYS A 69 16.25 -3.77 7.46
N HIS A 70 17.56 -3.94 7.67
CA HIS A 70 18.49 -4.41 6.64
C HIS A 70 18.96 -5.85 6.86
N TYR A 71 18.46 -6.52 7.91
CA TYR A 71 18.90 -7.89 8.26
C TYR A 71 17.98 -8.93 7.64
N ASN A 72 18.54 -9.84 6.85
CA ASN A 72 17.79 -10.91 6.20
C ASN A 72 17.61 -12.10 7.12
N ILE A 73 16.39 -12.31 7.62
CA ILE A 73 16.05 -13.39 8.55
C ILE A 73 15.34 -14.51 7.79
N LYS A 74 15.82 -15.74 7.96
CA LYS A 74 15.17 -16.92 7.39
C LYS A 74 14.00 -17.36 8.26
N ARG A 75 12.87 -17.73 7.66
CA ARG A 75 11.63 -18.10 8.36
C ARG A 75 11.78 -19.34 9.24
N ASP A 76 12.47 -20.37 8.74
CA ASP A 76 12.75 -21.61 9.47
C ASP A 76 13.52 -21.37 10.76
N VAL A 77 14.33 -20.33 10.80
CA VAL A 77 15.10 -19.92 11.98
C VAL A 77 14.20 -19.18 12.98
N VAL A 78 13.35 -18.29 12.50
CA VAL A 78 12.40 -17.54 13.36
C VAL A 78 11.45 -18.48 14.09
N ALA A 79 10.93 -19.49 13.42
CA ALA A 79 9.99 -20.46 13.98
C ALA A 79 10.54 -21.28 15.16
N ARG A 80 11.86 -21.24 15.40
CA ARG A 80 12.47 -21.92 16.56
C ARG A 80 12.06 -21.34 17.91
N LEU A 81 11.75 -20.04 17.97
CA LEU A 81 11.16 -19.41 19.15
C LEU A 81 9.68 -19.17 18.90
N PRO A 82 8.74 -19.70 19.70
CA PRO A 82 7.31 -19.44 19.49
C PRO A 82 6.95 -17.95 19.55
N GLU A 83 6.01 -17.48 18.71
CA GLU A 83 5.61 -16.06 18.62
C GLU A 83 5.23 -15.47 19.98
N THR A 84 4.47 -16.21 20.79
CA THR A 84 4.08 -15.78 22.15
C THR A 84 5.29 -15.47 23.04
N GLN A 85 6.34 -16.26 22.93
CA GLN A 85 7.58 -16.07 23.68
C GLN A 85 8.43 -14.94 23.08
N ALA A 86 8.49 -14.85 21.73
CA ALA A 86 9.17 -13.75 21.04
C ALA A 86 8.59 -12.39 21.45
N ARG A 87 7.28 -12.26 21.51
CA ARG A 87 6.59 -11.03 21.99
C ARG A 87 6.78 -10.78 23.47
N ARG A 88 6.65 -11.83 24.29
CA ARG A 88 6.78 -11.72 25.75
C ARG A 88 8.17 -11.24 26.18
N TYR A 89 9.21 -11.84 25.60
CA TYR A 89 10.60 -11.53 25.93
C TYR A 89 11.22 -10.47 25.03
N ARG A 90 10.46 -9.95 24.06
CA ARG A 90 10.96 -8.99 23.07
C ARG A 90 12.27 -9.43 22.46
N ALA A 91 12.26 -10.64 21.91
CA ALA A 91 13.41 -11.30 21.34
C ALA A 91 13.03 -12.09 20.09
N MET A 92 13.97 -12.31 19.20
CA MET A 92 13.79 -13.07 17.98
C MET A 92 15.06 -13.83 17.61
N VAL A 93 14.91 -15.07 17.12
CA VAL A 93 16.05 -15.79 16.56
C VAL A 93 16.36 -15.23 15.18
N LEU A 94 17.58 -14.72 15.01
CA LEU A 94 18.00 -14.06 13.77
C LEU A 94 18.77 -15.00 12.83
N GLN A 95 19.58 -15.89 13.40
CA GLN A 95 20.43 -16.80 12.64
C GLN A 95 20.72 -18.08 13.41
N ASP A 96 20.80 -19.22 12.71
CA ASP A 96 21.37 -20.47 13.22
C ASP A 96 22.86 -20.50 12.85
N ARG A 97 23.74 -20.50 13.87
CA ARG A 97 25.21 -20.56 13.71
C ARG A 97 25.75 -21.97 13.96
N GLY A 98 24.88 -22.99 13.95
CA GLY A 98 25.24 -24.38 14.19
C GLY A 98 25.37 -24.75 15.65
N THR A 99 26.33 -24.21 16.37
CA THR A 99 26.53 -24.45 17.82
C THR A 99 25.64 -23.58 18.70
N ALA A 100 25.29 -22.38 18.24
CA ALA A 100 24.48 -21.40 18.95
C ALA A 100 23.46 -20.72 18.03
N TYR A 101 22.41 -20.16 18.60
CA TYR A 101 21.49 -19.25 17.92
C TYR A 101 21.87 -17.80 18.19
N LEU A 102 21.95 -16.99 17.11
CA LEU A 102 22.01 -15.55 17.27
C LEU A 102 20.61 -15.03 17.56
N VAL A 103 20.42 -14.41 18.73
CA VAL A 103 19.14 -13.91 19.20
C VAL A 103 19.20 -12.39 19.37
N GLY A 104 18.37 -11.66 18.64
CA GLY A 104 18.18 -10.23 18.81
C GLY A 104 17.23 -9.96 19.97
N MET A 105 17.66 -9.17 20.95
CA MET A 105 16.87 -8.73 22.10
C MET A 105 16.78 -7.21 22.16
N ALA A 106 15.59 -6.69 22.46
CA ALA A 106 15.38 -5.26 22.65
C ALA A 106 15.92 -4.77 24.01
N ASP A 107 15.81 -5.62 25.04
CA ASP A 107 16.34 -5.35 26.39
C ASP A 107 17.37 -6.44 26.75
N PRO A 108 18.63 -6.24 26.39
CA PRO A 108 19.68 -7.22 26.65
C PRO A 108 20.04 -7.35 28.13
N SER A 109 19.52 -6.48 29.00
CA SER A 109 19.72 -6.54 30.47
C SER A 109 18.74 -7.47 31.17
N ASP A 110 17.72 -7.98 30.47
CA ASP A 110 16.76 -8.94 31.03
C ASP A 110 17.34 -10.37 31.03
N LEU A 111 18.07 -10.67 32.08
CA LEU A 111 18.70 -11.98 32.28
C LEU A 111 17.69 -13.12 32.43
N ALA A 112 16.51 -12.83 32.97
CA ALA A 112 15.46 -13.84 33.12
C ALA A 112 14.90 -14.24 31.73
N ALA A 113 14.70 -13.26 30.84
CA ALA A 113 14.33 -13.51 29.46
C ALA A 113 15.42 -14.30 28.71
N TYR A 114 16.69 -13.93 28.90
CA TYR A 114 17.82 -14.63 28.29
C TYR A 114 17.85 -16.12 28.68
N ASP A 115 17.82 -16.42 30.01
CA ASP A 115 17.86 -17.79 30.50
C ASP A 115 16.66 -18.62 30.02
N GLU A 116 15.47 -18.01 29.94
CA GLU A 116 14.26 -18.69 29.48
C GLU A 116 14.28 -18.97 27.98
N ILE A 117 14.78 -18.03 27.16
CA ILE A 117 14.94 -18.24 25.71
C ILE A 117 15.96 -19.36 25.44
N ALA A 118 17.09 -19.38 26.18
CA ALA A 118 18.08 -20.46 26.08
C ALA A 118 17.46 -21.83 26.40
N ARG A 119 16.62 -21.89 27.43
CA ARG A 119 15.90 -23.11 27.82
C ARG A 119 14.92 -23.57 26.71
N ILE A 120 14.19 -22.65 26.09
CA ILE A 120 13.26 -22.96 25.01
C ILE A 120 14.00 -23.47 23.78
N LEU A 121 15.08 -22.79 23.40
CA LEU A 121 15.86 -23.14 22.20
C LEU A 121 16.73 -24.39 22.38
N LYS A 122 16.97 -24.81 23.64
CA LYS A 122 17.84 -25.96 24.01
C LYS A 122 19.24 -25.91 23.40
N ARG A 123 19.75 -24.70 23.17
CA ARG A 123 21.08 -24.39 22.62
C ARG A 123 21.62 -23.09 23.22
N ASP A 124 22.91 -22.91 23.09
CA ASP A 124 23.56 -21.67 23.47
C ASP A 124 23.05 -20.50 22.65
N ILE A 125 23.03 -19.31 23.25
CA ILE A 125 22.58 -18.08 22.63
C ILE A 125 23.74 -17.12 22.52
N GLU A 126 23.93 -16.58 21.33
CA GLU A 126 24.72 -15.38 21.10
C GLU A 126 23.76 -14.17 21.05
N LEU A 127 24.04 -13.18 21.88
CA LEU A 127 23.19 -12.02 22.04
C LEU A 127 23.50 -10.96 20.98
N ALA A 128 22.47 -10.46 20.32
CA ALA A 128 22.52 -9.22 19.54
C ALA A 128 21.51 -8.21 20.10
N VAL A 129 21.85 -6.94 20.02
CA VAL A 129 20.96 -5.86 20.44
C VAL A 129 20.23 -5.29 19.25
N VAL A 130 18.91 -5.13 19.38
CA VAL A 130 18.03 -4.59 18.33
C VAL A 130 17.12 -3.51 18.93
N THR A 131 16.58 -2.63 18.10
CA THR A 131 15.57 -1.67 18.56
C THR A 131 14.23 -2.38 18.81
N GLU A 132 13.50 -1.99 19.85
CA GLU A 132 12.19 -2.59 20.20
C GLU A 132 11.17 -2.36 19.09
N THR A 133 11.14 -1.15 18.54
CA THR A 133 10.21 -0.78 17.48
C THR A 133 10.39 -1.66 16.23
N GLU A 134 11.62 -1.84 15.76
CA GLU A 134 11.88 -2.68 14.58
C GLU A 134 11.75 -4.18 14.89
N LEU A 135 12.07 -4.60 16.10
CA LEU A 135 11.85 -5.98 16.52
C LEU A 135 10.38 -6.36 16.50
N LEU A 136 9.49 -5.55 17.08
CA LEU A 136 8.05 -5.82 17.06
C LEU A 136 7.49 -5.82 15.65
N ARG A 137 7.91 -4.89 14.80
CA ARG A 137 7.57 -4.88 13.37
C ARG A 137 8.06 -6.14 12.64
N THR A 138 9.25 -6.61 12.99
CA THR A 138 9.85 -7.79 12.37
C THR A 138 9.18 -9.07 12.86
N ILE A 139 8.81 -9.16 14.15
CA ILE A 139 7.98 -10.25 14.68
C ILE A 139 6.65 -10.31 13.93
N ASP A 140 5.95 -9.17 13.79
CA ASP A 140 4.69 -9.10 13.05
C ASP A 140 4.79 -9.61 11.61
N ARG A 141 5.93 -9.42 10.94
CA ARG A 141 6.15 -9.84 9.55
C ARG A 141 6.59 -11.30 9.41
N SER A 142 7.39 -11.78 10.37
CA SER A 142 8.08 -13.07 10.24
C SER A 142 7.26 -14.25 10.70
N TYR A 143 6.39 -14.05 11.70
CA TYR A 143 5.46 -15.08 12.17
C TYR A 143 4.17 -15.03 11.36
N ARG A 144 4.20 -15.62 10.16
CA ARG A 144 3.01 -15.71 9.31
C ARG A 144 2.09 -16.84 9.73
N ARG A 145 0.80 -16.60 9.57
CA ARG A 145 -0.26 -17.52 9.96
C ARG A 145 -0.65 -18.54 8.87
N THR A 146 0.17 -18.70 7.83
CA THR A 146 -0.12 -19.65 6.73
C THR A 146 -0.34 -21.07 7.23
N GLU A 147 0.46 -21.53 8.22
CA GLU A 147 0.27 -22.85 8.84
C GLU A 147 -1.02 -22.91 9.67
N GLU A 148 -1.36 -21.83 10.37
CA GLU A 148 -2.60 -21.70 11.14
C GLU A 148 -3.82 -21.71 10.21
N ILE A 149 -3.77 -20.99 9.08
CA ILE A 149 -4.82 -21.01 8.06
C ILE A 149 -4.99 -22.43 7.51
N THR A 150 -3.91 -23.13 7.23
CA THR A 150 -3.98 -24.51 6.74
C THR A 150 -4.55 -25.47 7.78
N GLY A 151 -4.15 -25.33 9.06
CA GLY A 151 -4.69 -26.11 10.17
C GLY A 151 -6.18 -25.89 10.36
N LEU A 152 -6.63 -24.64 10.42
CA LEU A 152 -8.06 -24.29 10.54
C LEU A 152 -8.89 -24.75 9.35
N ALA A 153 -8.33 -24.74 8.14
CA ALA A 153 -8.98 -25.29 6.96
C ALA A 153 -9.16 -26.82 7.06
N GLN A 154 -8.18 -27.53 7.64
CA GLN A 154 -8.28 -28.97 7.90
C GLN A 154 -9.29 -29.30 9.01
N GLU A 155 -9.35 -28.50 10.09
CA GLU A 155 -10.37 -28.63 11.14
C GLU A 155 -11.76 -28.43 10.56
N LEU A 156 -11.97 -27.40 9.75
CA LEU A 156 -13.23 -27.14 9.07
C LEU A 156 -13.61 -28.28 8.12
N GLN A 157 -12.65 -28.84 7.41
CA GLN A 157 -12.88 -30.00 6.54
C GLN A 157 -13.31 -31.23 7.36
N ALA A 158 -12.69 -31.49 8.50
CA ALA A 158 -13.05 -32.59 9.39
C ALA A 158 -14.46 -32.45 9.97
N GLU A 159 -14.90 -31.24 10.31
CA GLU A 159 -16.28 -30.96 10.77
C GLU A 159 -17.33 -31.17 9.67
N ILE A 160 -17.05 -30.77 8.43
CA ILE A 160 -17.95 -30.94 7.29
C ILE A 160 -18.11 -32.42 6.93
N GLY A 161 -17.11 -33.26 7.22
CA GLY A 161 -17.10 -34.69 6.94
C GLY A 161 -17.22 -35.04 5.45
N ASP A 162 -17.44 -36.32 5.15
CA ASP A 162 -17.55 -36.78 3.75
C ASP A 162 -18.91 -36.46 3.09
N SER A 163 -19.89 -36.05 3.85
CA SER A 163 -21.27 -35.79 3.36
C SER A 163 -21.39 -34.44 2.62
N GLY A 164 -20.45 -33.53 2.77
CA GLY A 164 -20.45 -32.20 2.12
C GLY A 164 -21.63 -31.30 2.51
N ALA A 165 -22.49 -31.76 3.46
CA ALA A 165 -23.68 -31.04 3.91
C ALA A 165 -23.32 -30.21 5.14
N VAL A 166 -23.40 -28.90 5.00
CA VAL A 166 -23.30 -27.97 6.12
C VAL A 166 -24.72 -27.79 6.69
N ASP A 167 -24.91 -28.02 7.99
CA ASP A 167 -26.16 -27.69 8.65
C ASP A 167 -26.32 -26.17 8.77
N PHE A 168 -27.07 -25.61 7.83
CA PHE A 168 -27.33 -24.17 7.72
C PHE A 168 -28.10 -23.59 8.94
N GLY A 169 -28.81 -24.42 9.69
CA GLY A 169 -29.55 -24.01 10.90
C GLY A 169 -28.64 -23.72 12.07
N ALA A 170 -27.55 -24.46 12.22
CA ALA A 170 -26.59 -24.29 13.30
C ALA A 170 -25.71 -23.02 13.13
N LEU A 171 -25.46 -22.59 11.87
CA LEU A 171 -24.65 -21.43 11.55
C LEU A 171 -25.34 -20.07 11.72
N SER A 172 -26.68 -20.05 11.83
CA SER A 172 -27.46 -18.80 11.82
C SER A 172 -27.99 -18.32 13.17
N THR A 173 -28.00 -19.14 14.23
CA THR A 173 -28.83 -18.84 15.42
C THR A 173 -28.18 -19.04 16.80
N THR A 174 -26.93 -19.48 16.92
CA THR A 174 -26.34 -19.81 18.22
C THR A 174 -25.43 -18.69 18.78
N PRO A 175 -25.61 -18.22 20.03
CA PRO A 175 -24.65 -17.43 20.76
C PRO A 175 -23.41 -18.30 21.02
N GLY A 176 -22.23 -17.89 20.50
CA GLY A 176 -20.97 -18.65 20.56
C GLY A 176 -20.28 -18.80 19.19
N LEU A 177 -20.82 -18.19 18.15
CA LEU A 177 -20.36 -18.24 16.74
C LEU A 177 -18.91 -17.78 16.51
N GLU A 178 -18.29 -17.12 17.48
CA GLU A 178 -16.87 -16.69 17.40
C GLU A 178 -15.89 -17.87 17.43
N GLU A 179 -16.33 -19.05 17.87
CA GLU A 179 -15.49 -20.25 18.00
C GLU A 179 -15.58 -21.20 16.80
N ALA A 180 -16.52 -20.99 15.87
CA ALA A 180 -16.65 -21.86 14.70
C ALA A 180 -15.38 -21.80 13.82
N PRO A 181 -14.84 -22.93 13.35
CA PRO A 181 -13.61 -22.99 12.55
C PRO A 181 -13.62 -22.10 11.32
N VAL A 182 -14.77 -21.96 10.65
CA VAL A 182 -14.90 -21.06 9.48
C VAL A 182 -14.70 -19.59 9.85
N VAL A 183 -15.14 -19.18 11.04
CA VAL A 183 -14.98 -17.80 11.52
C VAL A 183 -13.53 -17.54 11.86
N LYS A 184 -12.88 -18.45 12.59
CA LYS A 184 -11.45 -18.38 12.92
C LYS A 184 -10.59 -18.38 11.64
N LEU A 185 -10.91 -19.24 10.67
CA LEU A 185 -10.24 -19.28 9.37
C LEU A 185 -10.31 -17.93 8.68
N LEU A 186 -11.50 -17.35 8.53
CA LEU A 186 -11.66 -16.05 7.87
C LEU A 186 -10.99 -14.92 8.64
N GLN A 187 -11.09 -14.90 9.97
CA GLN A 187 -10.40 -13.92 10.80
C GLN A 187 -8.88 -13.98 10.58
N THR A 188 -8.31 -15.19 10.60
CA THR A 188 -6.87 -15.40 10.36
C THR A 188 -6.47 -14.98 8.95
N VAL A 189 -7.30 -15.25 7.93
CA VAL A 189 -7.09 -14.80 6.54
C VAL A 189 -7.08 -13.28 6.45
N PHE A 190 -8.02 -12.58 7.10
CA PHE A 190 -8.05 -11.11 7.11
C PHE A 190 -6.86 -10.52 7.86
N GLU A 191 -6.45 -11.11 8.97
CA GLU A 191 -5.29 -10.68 9.73
C GLU A 191 -3.99 -10.84 8.92
N ASP A 192 -3.81 -11.99 8.27
CA ASP A 192 -2.62 -12.25 7.43
C ASP A 192 -2.61 -11.36 6.18
N ALA A 193 -3.75 -11.14 5.53
CA ALA A 193 -3.88 -10.24 4.39
C ALA A 193 -3.54 -8.78 4.76
N THR A 194 -4.05 -8.30 5.90
CA THR A 194 -3.75 -6.95 6.40
C THR A 194 -2.27 -6.81 6.74
N GLN A 195 -1.69 -7.81 7.38
CA GLN A 195 -0.27 -7.86 7.73
C GLN A 195 0.62 -7.90 6.48
N ALA A 196 0.20 -8.65 5.45
CA ALA A 196 0.88 -8.73 4.15
C ALA A 196 0.67 -7.47 3.29
N ARG A 197 -0.14 -6.50 3.73
CA ARG A 197 -0.56 -5.31 2.97
C ARG A 197 -1.22 -5.68 1.64
N ALA A 198 -2.01 -6.75 1.63
CA ALA A 198 -2.77 -7.14 0.47
C ALA A 198 -3.83 -6.09 0.14
N SER A 199 -4.00 -5.78 -1.13
CA SER A 199 -5.12 -4.97 -1.62
C SER A 199 -6.39 -5.78 -1.78
N ASP A 200 -6.25 -7.06 -2.19
CA ASP A 200 -7.38 -7.94 -2.45
C ASP A 200 -7.09 -9.36 -1.93
N ILE A 201 -8.15 -10.02 -1.46
CA ILE A 201 -8.17 -11.45 -1.12
C ILE A 201 -9.03 -12.15 -2.17
N HIS A 202 -8.48 -13.18 -2.79
CA HIS A 202 -9.16 -14.04 -3.73
C HIS A 202 -9.38 -15.41 -3.11
N ILE A 203 -10.62 -15.89 -3.10
CA ILE A 203 -11.02 -17.23 -2.66
C ILE A 203 -11.65 -17.93 -3.86
N GLU A 204 -10.94 -18.88 -4.44
CA GLU A 204 -11.25 -19.43 -5.75
C GLU A 204 -11.33 -20.96 -5.69
N PRO A 205 -12.57 -21.52 -5.81
CA PRO A 205 -12.76 -22.95 -5.93
C PRO A 205 -12.17 -23.47 -7.24
N GLN A 206 -11.42 -24.56 -7.13
CA GLN A 206 -10.92 -25.35 -8.24
C GLN A 206 -11.53 -26.76 -8.13
N GLU A 207 -11.25 -27.64 -9.09
CA GLU A 207 -11.82 -28.99 -9.15
C GLU A 207 -11.68 -29.76 -7.83
N ARG A 208 -10.51 -29.74 -7.22
CA ARG A 208 -10.20 -30.49 -5.99
C ARG A 208 -9.71 -29.64 -4.84
N ARG A 209 -9.48 -28.36 -5.07
CA ARG A 209 -8.88 -27.45 -4.10
C ARG A 209 -9.60 -26.12 -4.04
N LEU A 210 -9.55 -25.48 -2.90
CA LEU A 210 -9.88 -24.09 -2.71
C LEU A 210 -8.56 -23.31 -2.62
N GLN A 211 -8.32 -22.37 -3.52
CA GLN A 211 -7.15 -21.50 -3.47
C GLN A 211 -7.48 -20.18 -2.79
N ILE A 212 -6.65 -19.79 -1.83
CA ILE A 212 -6.68 -18.46 -1.21
C ILE A 212 -5.43 -17.72 -1.67
N ARG A 213 -5.64 -16.63 -2.41
CA ARG A 213 -4.57 -15.80 -2.97
C ARG A 213 -4.70 -14.36 -2.50
N PHE A 214 -3.59 -13.69 -2.26
CA PHE A 214 -3.54 -12.28 -1.93
C PHE A 214 -2.94 -11.49 -3.09
N ARG A 215 -3.53 -10.33 -3.40
CA ARG A 215 -2.91 -9.37 -4.29
C ARG A 215 -2.06 -8.41 -3.48
N ILE A 216 -0.73 -8.49 -3.65
CA ILE A 216 0.25 -7.67 -2.95
C ILE A 216 1.03 -6.91 -4.03
N ASP A 217 1.09 -5.58 -3.90
CA ASP A 217 1.75 -4.69 -4.86
C ASP A 217 1.38 -4.96 -6.33
N GLY A 218 0.10 -5.30 -6.57
CA GLY A 218 -0.47 -5.57 -7.89
C GLY A 218 -0.40 -7.02 -8.37
N LEU A 219 0.42 -7.88 -7.75
CA LEU A 219 0.58 -9.28 -8.12
C LEU A 219 -0.18 -10.23 -7.20
N LEU A 220 -0.69 -11.33 -7.76
CA LEU A 220 -1.34 -12.39 -7.01
C LEU A 220 -0.31 -13.38 -6.46
N HIS A 221 -0.41 -13.66 -5.15
CA HIS A 221 0.42 -14.62 -4.43
C HIS A 221 -0.46 -15.69 -3.80
N LEU A 222 -0.16 -16.96 -4.06
CA LEU A 222 -0.82 -18.07 -3.39
C LEU A 222 -0.44 -18.07 -1.90
N GLN A 223 -1.43 -18.01 -1.00
CA GLN A 223 -1.21 -18.09 0.44
C GLN A 223 -1.40 -19.51 0.96
N THR A 224 -2.52 -20.13 0.61
CA THR A 224 -2.80 -21.50 0.99
C THR A 224 -3.74 -22.18 0.01
N GLU A 225 -3.72 -23.51 0.03
CA GLU A 225 -4.70 -24.36 -0.62
C GLU A 225 -5.38 -25.23 0.43
N ALA A 226 -6.68 -25.41 0.29
CA ALA A 226 -7.48 -26.28 1.14
C ALA A 226 -8.32 -27.24 0.28
N ASP A 227 -9.01 -28.18 0.90
CA ASP A 227 -9.96 -29.06 0.18
C ASP A 227 -11.14 -28.23 -0.35
N SER A 228 -11.59 -28.53 -1.58
CA SER A 228 -12.72 -27.83 -2.21
C SER A 228 -14.03 -27.97 -1.43
N LYS A 229 -14.18 -28.97 -0.57
CA LYS A 229 -15.35 -29.21 0.27
C LYS A 229 -15.68 -28.04 1.21
N ILE A 230 -14.66 -27.27 1.65
CA ILE A 230 -14.90 -26.13 2.55
C ILE A 230 -15.37 -24.87 1.82
N ALA A 231 -15.29 -24.83 0.48
CA ALA A 231 -15.59 -23.64 -0.31
C ALA A 231 -17.01 -23.10 -0.04
N SER A 232 -18.01 -23.98 0.00
CA SER A 232 -19.40 -23.58 0.23
C SER A 232 -19.63 -22.96 1.60
N ALA A 233 -18.99 -23.49 2.65
CA ALA A 233 -19.09 -22.93 4.01
C ALA A 233 -18.43 -21.55 4.13
N VAL A 234 -17.26 -21.39 3.51
CA VAL A 234 -16.52 -20.11 3.48
C VAL A 234 -17.33 -19.04 2.72
N VAL A 235 -17.83 -19.37 1.53
CA VAL A 235 -18.65 -18.44 0.71
C VAL A 235 -19.93 -18.06 1.43
N LEU A 236 -20.64 -19.05 2.02
CA LEU A 236 -21.85 -18.80 2.79
C LEU A 236 -21.59 -17.80 3.92
N ARG A 237 -20.52 -18.00 4.69
CA ARG A 237 -20.19 -17.10 5.80
C ARG A 237 -19.88 -15.69 5.32
N LEU A 238 -19.16 -15.54 4.21
CA LEU A 238 -18.86 -14.25 3.61
C LEU A 238 -20.13 -13.53 3.11
N LYS A 239 -21.06 -14.26 2.49
CA LYS A 239 -22.37 -13.71 2.09
C LYS A 239 -23.19 -13.25 3.30
N LEU A 240 -23.22 -14.02 4.37
CA LEU A 240 -23.89 -13.61 5.61
C LEU A 240 -23.28 -12.33 6.21
N MET A 241 -21.96 -12.24 6.26
CA MET A 241 -21.26 -11.05 6.77
C MET A 241 -21.55 -9.79 5.95
N SER A 242 -21.80 -9.94 4.66
CA SER A 242 -22.03 -8.83 3.71
C SER A 242 -23.52 -8.58 3.41
N GLY A 243 -24.45 -9.34 4.04
CA GLY A 243 -25.89 -9.19 3.80
C GLY A 243 -26.33 -9.59 2.40
N LEU A 244 -25.57 -10.47 1.73
CA LEU A 244 -25.90 -11.00 0.40
C LEU A 244 -26.89 -12.16 0.50
N ASP A 245 -27.58 -12.44 -0.61
CA ASP A 245 -28.51 -13.56 -0.69
C ASP A 245 -27.73 -14.89 -0.71
N ILE A 246 -27.89 -15.66 0.35
CA ILE A 246 -27.24 -16.97 0.54
C ILE A 246 -27.88 -18.09 -0.29
N ALA A 247 -29.12 -17.91 -0.71
CA ALA A 247 -29.88 -18.90 -1.50
C ALA A 247 -29.52 -18.76 -3.01
N GLU A 248 -29.21 -17.57 -3.48
CA GLU A 248 -28.86 -17.33 -4.88
C GLU A 248 -27.36 -17.62 -5.10
N LYS A 249 -27.06 -18.66 -5.88
CA LYS A 249 -25.70 -19.12 -6.20
C LYS A 249 -25.36 -19.02 -7.70
N ARG A 250 -26.30 -18.59 -8.53
CA ARG A 250 -26.22 -18.59 -9.99
C ARG A 250 -25.94 -17.21 -10.56
N MET A 251 -26.12 -16.15 -9.75
CA MET A 251 -25.94 -14.77 -10.17
C MET A 251 -24.81 -14.12 -9.38
N PRO A 252 -24.01 -13.25 -10.01
CA PRO A 252 -23.03 -12.43 -9.30
C PRO A 252 -23.71 -11.52 -8.28
N GLN A 253 -23.04 -11.30 -7.15
CA GLN A 253 -23.51 -10.40 -6.10
C GLN A 253 -22.36 -9.56 -5.58
N ASP A 254 -22.64 -8.28 -5.33
CA ASP A 254 -21.71 -7.33 -4.75
C ASP A 254 -22.23 -6.82 -3.42
N GLY A 255 -21.33 -6.69 -2.45
CA GLY A 255 -21.66 -6.26 -1.11
C GLY A 255 -20.52 -5.52 -0.42
N ARG A 256 -20.79 -5.10 0.81
CA ARG A 256 -19.83 -4.37 1.64
C ARG A 256 -20.03 -4.71 3.11
N PHE A 257 -18.97 -4.88 3.86
CA PHE A 257 -18.99 -5.09 5.30
C PHE A 257 -17.72 -4.54 5.96
N ASN A 258 -17.77 -4.39 7.26
CA ASN A 258 -16.61 -4.00 8.05
C ASN A 258 -16.11 -5.18 8.86
N VAL A 259 -14.81 -5.38 8.90
CA VAL A 259 -14.15 -6.36 9.75
C VAL A 259 -13.17 -5.66 10.69
N LYS A 260 -13.18 -6.06 11.95
CA LYS A 260 -12.20 -5.59 12.93
C LYS A 260 -10.99 -6.51 12.89
N VAL A 261 -9.87 -6.01 12.41
CA VAL A 261 -8.61 -6.74 12.37
C VAL A 261 -7.69 -6.17 13.45
N ARG A 262 -7.43 -6.96 14.50
CA ARG A 262 -6.73 -6.49 15.70
C ARG A 262 -7.43 -5.24 16.28
N ASN A 263 -6.84 -4.04 16.18
CA ASN A 263 -7.40 -2.79 16.69
C ASN A 263 -7.84 -1.81 15.58
N ALA A 264 -7.78 -2.22 14.32
CA ALA A 264 -8.17 -1.39 13.16
C ALA A 264 -9.47 -1.92 12.53
N ALA A 265 -10.37 -1.02 12.15
CA ALA A 265 -11.52 -1.35 11.32
C ALA A 265 -11.08 -1.32 9.84
N VAL A 266 -11.32 -2.42 9.14
CA VAL A 266 -11.08 -2.56 7.70
C VAL A 266 -12.42 -2.64 7.00
N ASP A 267 -12.65 -1.75 6.06
CA ASP A 267 -13.82 -1.79 5.18
C ASP A 267 -13.53 -2.76 4.02
N VAL A 268 -14.44 -3.69 3.76
CA VAL A 268 -14.28 -4.74 2.78
C VAL A 268 -15.39 -4.65 1.73
N ARG A 269 -15.00 -4.53 0.46
CA ARG A 269 -15.91 -4.72 -0.67
C ARG A 269 -15.77 -6.15 -1.16
N ILE A 270 -16.87 -6.85 -1.29
CA ILE A 270 -16.93 -8.25 -1.72
C ILE A 270 -17.71 -8.35 -3.02
N SER A 271 -17.18 -9.16 -3.93
CA SER A 271 -17.87 -9.60 -5.13
C SER A 271 -17.86 -11.12 -5.18
N THR A 272 -19.02 -11.72 -5.43
CA THR A 272 -19.17 -13.16 -5.64
C THR A 272 -19.58 -13.43 -7.08
N MET A 273 -19.04 -14.46 -7.68
CA MET A 273 -19.34 -14.84 -9.05
C MET A 273 -19.45 -16.37 -9.18
N PRO A 274 -20.51 -16.91 -9.80
CA PRO A 274 -20.62 -18.34 -10.07
C PRO A 274 -19.53 -18.79 -11.05
N THR A 275 -18.84 -19.88 -10.74
CA THR A 275 -17.87 -20.54 -11.60
C THR A 275 -18.19 -22.02 -11.73
N GLN A 276 -17.46 -22.75 -12.57
CA GLN A 276 -17.68 -24.18 -12.81
C GLN A 276 -17.55 -25.02 -11.53
N TYR A 277 -16.71 -24.63 -10.59
CA TYR A 277 -16.42 -25.40 -9.38
C TYR A 277 -17.00 -24.80 -8.09
N GLY A 278 -17.90 -23.81 -8.22
CA GLY A 278 -18.55 -23.10 -7.11
C GLY A 278 -18.45 -21.59 -7.27
N GLU A 279 -18.80 -20.83 -6.25
CA GLU A 279 -18.71 -19.37 -6.30
C GLU A 279 -17.29 -18.91 -5.97
N SER A 280 -16.71 -18.14 -6.89
CA SER A 280 -15.46 -17.38 -6.64
C SER A 280 -15.79 -16.12 -5.87
N VAL A 281 -14.91 -15.75 -4.93
CA VAL A 281 -15.06 -14.53 -4.13
C VAL A 281 -13.81 -13.69 -4.24
N VAL A 282 -13.99 -12.41 -4.49
CA VAL A 282 -12.93 -11.40 -4.41
C VAL A 282 -13.31 -10.35 -3.37
N MET A 283 -12.40 -10.07 -2.46
CA MET A 283 -12.60 -9.07 -1.41
C MET A 283 -11.51 -8.02 -1.51
N ARG A 284 -11.88 -6.76 -1.74
CA ARG A 284 -10.98 -5.62 -1.70
C ARG A 284 -10.93 -5.05 -0.29
N LEU A 285 -9.72 -4.91 0.24
CA LEU A 285 -9.47 -4.37 1.57
C LEU A 285 -9.22 -2.86 1.49
N LEU A 286 -10.11 -2.09 2.10
CA LEU A 286 -10.01 -0.63 2.15
C LEU A 286 -9.55 -0.22 3.56
N ASN A 287 -8.25 -0.02 3.72
CA ASN A 287 -7.66 0.37 5.00
C ASN A 287 -7.96 1.85 5.28
N GLN A 288 -8.85 2.14 6.21
CA GLN A 288 -9.16 3.51 6.67
C GLN A 288 -8.01 4.15 7.47
N GLY A 289 -7.00 3.39 7.85
CA GLY A 289 -5.90 3.83 8.72
C GLY A 289 -4.61 4.25 7.99
N SER A 290 -4.48 4.02 6.70
CA SER A 290 -3.42 4.65 5.91
C SER A 290 -3.84 6.09 5.63
N GLY A 291 -3.26 7.04 6.34
CA GLY A 291 -3.55 8.48 6.18
C GLY A 291 -3.52 8.89 4.71
N ILE A 292 -4.31 9.91 4.37
CA ILE A 292 -4.30 10.52 3.04
C ILE A 292 -2.86 10.92 2.74
N LEU A 293 -2.30 10.37 1.64
CA LEU A 293 -0.98 10.77 1.20
C LEU A 293 -1.00 12.24 0.78
N GLY A 294 -0.07 13.04 1.27
CA GLY A 294 0.17 14.38 0.74
C GLY A 294 0.78 14.29 -0.67
N LEU A 295 0.65 15.34 -1.45
CA LEU A 295 1.21 15.43 -2.80
C LEU A 295 2.74 15.18 -2.83
N GLU A 296 3.46 15.55 -1.77
CA GLU A 296 4.91 15.32 -1.61
C GLU A 296 5.27 13.82 -1.46
N ASN A 297 4.29 12.96 -1.13
CA ASN A 297 4.53 11.55 -0.82
C ASN A 297 4.11 10.59 -1.96
N ILE A 298 3.57 11.09 -3.07
CA ILE A 298 3.14 10.25 -4.21
C ILE A 298 4.30 9.87 -5.14
N GLY A 299 5.51 10.43 -4.93
CA GLY A 299 6.71 10.13 -5.72
C GLY A 299 6.80 10.95 -7.02
N MET A 300 6.09 12.07 -7.11
CA MET A 300 6.20 13.00 -8.24
C MET A 300 7.51 13.79 -8.16
N PRO A 301 8.23 14.01 -9.30
CA PRO A 301 9.38 14.89 -9.33
C PRO A 301 9.04 16.30 -8.86
N GLU A 302 9.96 16.96 -8.13
CA GLU A 302 9.72 18.26 -7.48
C GLU A 302 9.27 19.34 -8.49
N ALA A 303 9.91 19.43 -9.64
CA ALA A 303 9.52 20.39 -10.68
C ALA A 303 8.10 20.18 -11.21
N MET A 304 7.66 18.91 -11.36
CA MET A 304 6.27 18.59 -11.71
C MET A 304 5.32 18.92 -10.58
N LEU A 305 5.71 18.64 -9.34
CA LEU A 305 4.91 18.91 -8.15
C LEU A 305 4.64 20.41 -7.98
N ASP A 306 5.66 21.24 -8.17
CA ASP A 306 5.53 22.70 -8.12
C ASP A 306 4.57 23.20 -9.20
N LYS A 307 4.63 22.65 -10.41
CA LYS A 307 3.70 22.99 -11.49
C LYS A 307 2.27 22.54 -11.17
N VAL A 308 2.09 21.35 -10.62
CA VAL A 308 0.78 20.87 -10.17
C VAL A 308 0.19 21.83 -9.14
N ARG A 309 1.00 22.22 -8.14
CA ARG A 309 0.59 23.19 -7.09
C ARG A 309 0.20 24.55 -7.68
N GLU A 310 0.98 25.06 -8.62
CA GLU A 310 0.63 26.31 -9.33
C GLU A 310 -0.74 26.20 -10.00
N VAL A 311 -0.99 25.09 -10.72
CA VAL A 311 -2.22 24.94 -11.50
C VAL A 311 -3.45 24.68 -10.63
N ILE A 312 -3.37 23.83 -9.61
CA ILE A 312 -4.52 23.50 -8.76
C ILE A 312 -4.99 24.68 -7.90
N HIS A 313 -4.14 25.68 -7.68
CA HIS A 313 -4.50 26.91 -6.96
C HIS A 313 -5.06 28.01 -7.87
N ARG A 314 -5.15 27.79 -9.18
CA ARG A 314 -5.86 28.71 -10.09
C ARG A 314 -7.34 28.77 -9.74
N PRO A 315 -8.02 29.89 -9.99
CA PRO A 315 -9.44 30.05 -9.64
C PRO A 315 -10.36 29.11 -10.42
N SER A 316 -9.96 28.70 -11.61
CA SER A 316 -10.76 27.80 -12.49
C SER A 316 -9.89 27.09 -13.48
N GLY A 317 -10.42 26.02 -14.06
CA GLY A 317 -9.77 25.21 -15.07
C GLY A 317 -10.04 23.73 -14.86
N MET A 318 -9.49 22.90 -15.72
CA MET A 318 -9.61 21.44 -15.63
C MET A 318 -8.25 20.78 -15.54
N VAL A 319 -8.11 19.89 -14.58
CA VAL A 319 -6.94 19.01 -14.42
C VAL A 319 -7.38 17.57 -14.60
N LEU A 320 -6.73 16.86 -15.50
CA LEU A 320 -7.00 15.46 -15.78
C LEU A 320 -5.84 14.58 -15.33
N VAL A 321 -6.15 13.49 -14.61
CA VAL A 321 -5.21 12.42 -14.32
C VAL A 321 -5.59 11.19 -15.13
N THR A 322 -4.67 10.69 -15.93
CA THR A 322 -4.96 9.59 -16.85
C THR A 322 -4.08 8.37 -16.61
N GLY A 323 -4.53 7.21 -17.08
CA GLY A 323 -3.84 5.93 -16.96
C GLY A 323 -4.80 4.77 -16.77
N PRO A 324 -4.33 3.52 -16.84
CA PRO A 324 -5.15 2.33 -16.62
C PRO A 324 -5.68 2.23 -15.21
N THR A 325 -6.58 1.26 -15.00
CA THR A 325 -7.04 0.91 -13.65
C THR A 325 -5.87 0.48 -12.77
N GLY A 326 -5.82 0.99 -11.54
CA GLY A 326 -4.75 0.69 -10.60
C GLY A 326 -3.46 1.50 -10.78
N SER A 327 -3.44 2.52 -11.65
CA SER A 327 -2.29 3.42 -11.82
C SER A 327 -2.13 4.47 -10.70
N GLY A 328 -3.05 4.51 -9.74
CA GLY A 328 -2.99 5.44 -8.60
C GLY A 328 -3.67 6.79 -8.82
N LYS A 329 -4.49 6.96 -9.86
CA LYS A 329 -5.19 8.22 -10.19
C LYS A 329 -5.95 8.81 -9.01
N THR A 330 -6.77 8.00 -8.35
CA THR A 330 -7.55 8.42 -7.18
C THR A 330 -6.66 8.92 -6.04
N THR A 331 -5.53 8.25 -5.80
CA THR A 331 -4.56 8.68 -4.76
C THR A 331 -4.00 10.07 -5.07
N THR A 332 -3.61 10.33 -6.31
CA THR A 332 -3.10 11.64 -6.74
C THR A 332 -4.16 12.72 -6.65
N LEU A 333 -5.39 12.44 -7.11
CA LEU A 333 -6.51 13.38 -7.01
C LEU A 333 -6.90 13.67 -5.56
N TYR A 334 -6.96 12.66 -4.71
CA TYR A 334 -7.26 12.84 -3.29
C TYR A 334 -6.15 13.61 -2.55
N ALA A 335 -4.89 13.41 -2.95
CA ALA A 335 -3.77 14.21 -2.44
C ALA A 335 -3.91 15.68 -2.83
N ALA A 336 -4.30 15.97 -4.08
CA ALA A 336 -4.57 17.33 -4.54
C ALA A 336 -5.78 17.95 -3.83
N LEU A 337 -6.88 17.20 -3.68
CA LEU A 337 -8.05 17.70 -2.94
C LEU A 337 -7.73 17.96 -1.47
N ASN A 338 -6.92 17.12 -0.84
CA ASN A 338 -6.51 17.32 0.55
C ASN A 338 -5.69 18.59 0.74
N GLU A 339 -4.81 18.95 -0.21
CA GLU A 339 -4.05 20.21 -0.19
C GLU A 339 -4.97 21.42 -0.38
N LEU A 340 -6.02 21.29 -1.19
CA LEU A 340 -7.02 22.34 -1.42
C LEU A 340 -8.07 22.46 -0.33
N ASN A 341 -8.21 21.47 0.55
CA ASN A 341 -9.27 21.36 1.55
C ASN A 341 -9.03 22.30 2.73
N THR A 342 -9.50 23.51 2.60
CA THR A 342 -9.49 24.55 3.65
C THR A 342 -10.92 24.88 4.07
N ALA A 343 -11.10 25.55 5.22
CA ALA A 343 -12.41 25.98 5.70
C ALA A 343 -13.10 26.99 4.76
N GLU A 344 -12.36 27.61 3.85
CA GLU A 344 -12.82 28.67 2.94
C GLU A 344 -13.24 28.10 1.57
N ARG A 345 -13.00 26.81 1.30
CA ARG A 345 -13.29 26.19 0.00
C ARG A 345 -14.32 25.10 0.12
N LYS A 346 -15.31 25.13 -0.75
CA LYS A 346 -16.30 24.07 -0.88
C LYS A 346 -15.89 23.08 -1.96
N ILE A 347 -15.61 21.85 -1.54
CA ILE A 347 -15.21 20.76 -2.42
C ILE A 347 -16.32 19.73 -2.49
N ILE A 348 -16.72 19.36 -3.72
CA ILE A 348 -17.71 18.32 -3.97
C ILE A 348 -17.10 17.26 -4.90
N THR A 349 -17.29 15.99 -4.57
CA THR A 349 -16.89 14.89 -5.45
C THR A 349 -18.08 14.06 -5.92
N VAL A 350 -17.97 13.51 -7.13
CA VAL A 350 -18.92 12.57 -7.72
C VAL A 350 -18.15 11.33 -8.14
N GLU A 351 -18.40 10.19 -7.52
CA GLU A 351 -17.54 9.02 -7.63
C GLU A 351 -18.32 7.71 -7.79
N ASP A 352 -17.70 6.70 -8.43
CA ASP A 352 -18.27 5.37 -8.63
C ASP A 352 -17.23 4.25 -8.37
N PRO A 353 -17.12 3.82 -7.12
CA PRO A 353 -17.67 4.39 -5.90
C PRO A 353 -16.67 5.33 -5.17
N VAL A 354 -17.09 5.95 -4.07
CA VAL A 354 -16.18 6.63 -3.13
C VAL A 354 -15.19 5.62 -2.55
N GLU A 355 -13.88 5.84 -2.73
CA GLU A 355 -12.85 4.88 -2.29
C GLU A 355 -12.65 4.94 -0.77
N TYR A 356 -12.45 6.13 -0.22
CA TYR A 356 -12.43 6.36 1.23
C TYR A 356 -12.91 7.78 1.55
N ARG A 357 -13.32 7.98 2.79
CA ARG A 357 -13.89 9.27 3.22
C ARG A 357 -12.81 10.31 3.41
N LEU A 358 -13.06 11.49 2.87
CA LEU A 358 -12.23 12.67 3.05
C LEU A 358 -12.95 13.63 4.00
N PRO A 359 -12.39 13.91 5.20
CA PRO A 359 -13.00 14.88 6.11
C PRO A 359 -13.10 16.26 5.46
N GLY A 360 -14.22 16.97 5.65
CA GLY A 360 -14.42 18.31 5.10
C GLY A 360 -14.85 18.36 3.63
N ILE A 361 -14.95 17.23 2.93
CA ILE A 361 -15.33 17.14 1.52
C ILE A 361 -16.69 16.47 1.37
N ASN A 362 -17.54 17.02 0.51
CA ASN A 362 -18.85 16.47 0.19
C ASN A 362 -18.72 15.43 -0.91
N GLN A 363 -18.66 14.15 -0.55
CA GLN A 363 -18.49 13.05 -1.48
C GLN A 363 -19.85 12.42 -1.80
N VAL A 364 -20.21 12.39 -3.10
CA VAL A 364 -21.44 11.78 -3.60
C VAL A 364 -21.10 10.52 -4.38
N GLN A 365 -21.66 9.41 -3.97
CA GLN A 365 -21.52 8.15 -4.71
C GLN A 365 -22.65 7.97 -5.72
N VAL A 366 -22.29 7.68 -6.95
CA VAL A 366 -23.22 7.31 -8.04
C VAL A 366 -24.01 6.06 -7.65
N ASN A 367 -25.27 6.01 -8.07
CA ASN A 367 -26.15 4.87 -7.88
C ASN A 367 -27.13 4.74 -9.06
N GLU A 368 -26.75 3.92 -10.03
CA GLU A 368 -27.52 3.73 -11.27
C GLU A 368 -28.91 3.14 -11.02
N LYS A 369 -29.09 2.37 -9.92
CA LYS A 369 -30.40 1.75 -9.58
C LYS A 369 -31.51 2.78 -9.31
N ILE A 370 -31.14 4.00 -8.92
CA ILE A 370 -32.05 5.12 -8.67
C ILE A 370 -31.79 6.27 -9.62
N GLU A 371 -31.10 6.04 -10.75
CA GLU A 371 -30.74 7.03 -11.76
C GLU A 371 -29.91 8.21 -11.22
N LEU A 372 -29.14 7.97 -10.14
CA LEU A 372 -28.19 8.95 -9.62
C LEU A 372 -26.87 8.81 -10.39
N THR A 373 -26.84 9.31 -11.63
CA THR A 373 -25.71 9.23 -12.58
C THR A 373 -24.70 10.35 -12.39
N PHE A 374 -23.50 10.22 -12.98
CA PHE A 374 -22.47 11.27 -12.96
C PHE A 374 -22.98 12.62 -13.45
N ASP A 375 -23.61 12.69 -14.62
CA ASP A 375 -24.16 13.93 -15.20
C ASP A 375 -25.23 14.56 -14.28
N ARG A 376 -26.17 13.76 -13.78
CA ARG A 376 -27.23 14.26 -12.90
C ARG A 376 -26.69 14.84 -11.60
N VAL A 377 -25.73 14.16 -10.97
CA VAL A 377 -25.09 14.65 -9.75
C VAL A 377 -24.24 15.88 -10.01
N LEU A 378 -23.45 15.88 -11.09
CA LEU A 378 -22.59 17.00 -11.46
C LEU A 378 -23.40 18.28 -11.69
N ARG A 379 -24.46 18.22 -12.47
CA ARG A 379 -25.38 19.36 -12.66
C ARG A 379 -25.98 19.86 -11.35
N SER A 380 -26.25 18.96 -10.42
CA SER A 380 -26.78 19.37 -9.11
C SER A 380 -25.69 19.97 -8.24
N ALA A 381 -24.48 19.41 -8.26
CA ALA A 381 -23.32 19.89 -7.52
C ALA A 381 -22.98 21.35 -7.89
N LEU A 382 -23.03 21.70 -9.18
CA LEU A 382 -22.79 23.06 -9.66
C LEU A 382 -23.78 24.11 -9.12
N ARG A 383 -24.94 23.70 -8.59
CA ARG A 383 -25.91 24.60 -7.89
C ARG A 383 -25.72 24.64 -6.37
N GLN A 384 -24.70 23.94 -5.88
CA GLN A 384 -24.35 23.89 -4.45
C GLN A 384 -23.19 24.82 -4.10
N ASP A 385 -22.88 25.80 -4.97
CA ASP A 385 -21.81 26.78 -4.78
C ASP A 385 -20.44 26.15 -4.48
N PRO A 386 -19.94 25.25 -5.35
CA PRO A 386 -18.65 24.64 -5.16
C PRO A 386 -17.52 25.52 -5.71
N ASP A 387 -16.35 25.53 -5.06
CA ASP A 387 -15.10 26.07 -5.62
C ASP A 387 -14.37 25.00 -6.44
N VAL A 388 -14.42 23.75 -5.94
CA VAL A 388 -13.70 22.61 -6.52
C VAL A 388 -14.66 21.44 -6.71
N VAL A 389 -14.60 20.83 -7.89
CA VAL A 389 -15.40 19.65 -8.23
C VAL A 389 -14.49 18.53 -8.72
N LEU A 390 -14.61 17.34 -8.13
CA LEU A 390 -14.03 16.12 -8.67
C LEU A 390 -15.11 15.28 -9.33
N VAL A 391 -14.92 14.95 -10.59
CA VAL A 391 -15.69 13.91 -11.32
C VAL A 391 -14.81 12.68 -11.41
N GLY A 392 -15.18 11.59 -10.76
CA GLY A 392 -14.34 10.38 -10.63
C GLY A 392 -13.79 9.89 -11.96
N GLU A 393 -14.65 9.87 -13.00
CA GLU A 393 -14.23 9.62 -14.37
C GLU A 393 -15.23 10.24 -15.38
N MET A 394 -14.75 10.54 -16.58
CA MET A 394 -15.57 10.99 -17.70
C MET A 394 -15.80 9.81 -18.65
N ARG A 395 -17.06 9.32 -18.71
CA ARG A 395 -17.43 8.15 -19.53
C ARG A 395 -18.25 8.52 -20.77
N ASP A 396 -18.96 9.62 -20.73
CA ASP A 396 -19.94 10.04 -21.76
C ASP A 396 -19.82 11.52 -22.09
N GLU A 397 -20.36 11.89 -23.27
CA GLU A 397 -20.35 13.24 -23.83
C GLU A 397 -20.95 14.27 -22.85
N ASN A 398 -22.09 13.94 -22.21
CA ASN A 398 -22.80 14.87 -21.31
C ASN A 398 -21.96 15.23 -20.08
N THR A 399 -21.32 14.23 -19.48
CA THR A 399 -20.44 14.42 -18.32
C THR A 399 -19.21 15.25 -18.71
N VAL A 400 -18.60 14.96 -19.87
CA VAL A 400 -17.45 15.72 -20.41
C VAL A 400 -17.85 17.17 -20.66
N GLU A 401 -18.93 17.42 -21.40
CA GLU A 401 -19.37 18.79 -21.73
C GLU A 401 -19.72 19.58 -20.46
N THR A 402 -20.45 18.98 -19.53
CA THR A 402 -20.81 19.62 -18.26
C THR A 402 -19.58 19.98 -17.43
N GLY A 403 -18.58 19.10 -17.34
CA GLY A 403 -17.32 19.33 -16.65
C GLY A 403 -16.48 20.45 -17.28
N LEU A 404 -16.37 20.46 -18.62
CA LEU A 404 -15.68 21.53 -19.35
C LEU A 404 -16.37 22.88 -19.17
N ARG A 405 -17.70 22.93 -19.25
CA ARG A 405 -18.48 24.17 -18.99
C ARG A 405 -18.26 24.65 -17.56
N ALA A 406 -18.27 23.77 -16.58
CA ALA A 406 -18.02 24.13 -15.17
C ALA A 406 -16.65 24.80 -15.01
N SER A 407 -15.61 24.24 -15.63
CA SER A 407 -14.26 24.81 -15.57
C SER A 407 -14.14 26.18 -16.24
N MET A 408 -14.97 26.47 -17.25
CA MET A 408 -15.05 27.80 -17.91
C MET A 408 -15.84 28.81 -17.08
N THR A 409 -16.68 28.35 -16.15
CA THR A 409 -17.58 29.21 -15.37
C THR A 409 -17.11 29.46 -13.95
N GLY A 410 -15.81 29.28 -13.66
CA GLY A 410 -15.21 29.68 -12.40
C GLY A 410 -14.91 28.55 -11.42
N HIS A 411 -15.00 27.28 -11.82
CA HIS A 411 -14.75 26.14 -10.97
C HIS A 411 -13.42 25.47 -11.32
N MET A 412 -12.68 24.99 -10.31
CA MET A 412 -11.57 24.06 -10.53
C MET A 412 -12.13 22.63 -10.62
N VAL A 413 -11.98 22.01 -11.78
CA VAL A 413 -12.53 20.66 -12.07
C VAL A 413 -11.41 19.63 -12.17
N PHE A 414 -11.53 18.57 -11.41
CA PHE A 414 -10.65 17.41 -11.49
C PHE A 414 -11.40 16.22 -12.08
N SER A 415 -10.73 15.43 -12.92
CA SER A 415 -11.31 14.17 -13.37
C SER A 415 -10.26 13.16 -13.84
N THR A 416 -10.72 11.96 -14.24
CA THR A 416 -9.87 10.94 -14.82
C THR A 416 -10.34 10.50 -16.19
N LEU A 417 -9.37 10.01 -16.96
CA LEU A 417 -9.59 9.29 -18.21
C LEU A 417 -8.71 8.03 -18.26
N HIS A 418 -8.98 7.16 -19.23
CA HIS A 418 -8.21 5.96 -19.50
C HIS A 418 -7.45 6.11 -20.82
N THR A 419 -6.44 6.97 -20.85
CA THR A 419 -5.51 7.10 -21.98
C THR A 419 -4.11 6.64 -21.58
N ASN A 420 -3.27 6.29 -22.54
CA ASN A 420 -1.96 5.73 -22.30
C ASN A 420 -0.91 6.79 -21.93
N ASP A 421 -1.02 7.99 -22.49
CA ASP A 421 -0.11 9.12 -22.30
C ASP A 421 -0.88 10.44 -22.09
N ALA A 422 -0.15 11.51 -21.78
CA ALA A 422 -0.74 12.82 -21.58
C ALA A 422 -1.18 13.49 -22.89
N VAL A 423 -0.49 13.22 -24.01
CA VAL A 423 -0.74 13.84 -25.32
C VAL A 423 -2.04 13.34 -25.94
N SER A 424 -2.36 12.06 -25.79
CA SER A 424 -3.59 11.47 -26.32
C SER A 424 -4.86 11.88 -25.56
N THR A 425 -4.73 12.44 -24.37
CA THR A 425 -5.87 12.79 -23.51
C THR A 425 -6.78 13.88 -24.09
N PRO A 426 -6.27 15.03 -24.60
CA PRO A 426 -7.12 16.03 -25.25
C PRO A 426 -7.83 15.47 -26.49
N ILE A 427 -7.15 14.60 -27.26
CA ILE A 427 -7.75 13.95 -28.43
C ILE A 427 -8.91 13.06 -28.00
N ARG A 428 -8.74 12.30 -26.93
CA ARG A 428 -9.80 11.44 -26.37
C ARG A 428 -11.04 12.23 -25.99
N LEU A 429 -10.90 13.43 -25.41
CA LEU A 429 -12.05 14.30 -25.14
C LEU A 429 -12.79 14.70 -26.42
N LEU A 430 -12.05 14.99 -27.52
CA LEU A 430 -12.64 15.30 -28.80
C LEU A 430 -13.40 14.09 -29.36
N ASP A 431 -12.83 12.89 -29.27
CA ASP A 431 -13.49 11.64 -29.71
C ASP A 431 -14.77 11.34 -28.92
N MET A 432 -14.85 11.83 -27.68
CA MET A 432 -16.04 11.74 -26.83
C MET A 432 -17.08 12.81 -27.11
N GLY A 433 -16.90 13.63 -28.17
CA GLY A 433 -17.85 14.64 -28.60
C GLY A 433 -17.61 16.05 -28.05
N ALA A 434 -16.54 16.28 -27.26
CA ALA A 434 -16.24 17.59 -26.71
C ALA A 434 -15.89 18.60 -27.82
N PRO A 435 -16.47 19.81 -27.82
CA PRO A 435 -16.04 20.86 -28.75
C PRO A 435 -14.59 21.28 -28.53
N ARG A 436 -13.79 21.39 -29.60
CA ARG A 436 -12.36 21.75 -29.53
C ARG A 436 -12.07 22.97 -28.70
N TYR A 437 -12.84 24.05 -28.90
CA TYR A 437 -12.64 25.29 -28.18
C TYR A 437 -12.84 25.15 -26.66
N MET A 438 -13.76 24.24 -26.24
CA MET A 438 -13.94 23.97 -24.81
C MET A 438 -12.73 23.23 -24.25
N VAL A 439 -12.23 22.21 -24.91
CA VAL A 439 -11.02 21.47 -24.49
C VAL A 439 -9.83 22.43 -24.42
N ALA A 440 -9.62 23.24 -25.45
CA ALA A 440 -8.53 24.19 -25.52
C ALA A 440 -8.55 25.25 -24.42
N LEU A 441 -9.74 25.75 -24.06
CA LEU A 441 -9.88 26.83 -23.06
C LEU A 441 -9.98 26.33 -21.61
N SER A 442 -10.53 25.13 -21.41
CA SER A 442 -10.78 24.57 -20.07
C SER A 442 -9.62 23.82 -19.51
N LEU A 443 -8.98 22.99 -20.33
CA LEU A 443 -7.91 22.10 -19.89
C LEU A 443 -6.67 22.92 -19.53
N GLN A 444 -6.14 22.70 -18.33
CA GLN A 444 -4.95 23.38 -17.83
C GLN A 444 -3.77 22.42 -17.75
N LEU A 445 -4.04 21.19 -17.32
CA LEU A 445 -2.99 20.20 -17.04
C LEU A 445 -3.51 18.79 -17.28
N VAL A 446 -2.69 17.96 -17.89
CA VAL A 446 -2.89 16.51 -18.00
C VAL A 446 -1.71 15.80 -17.34
N ILE A 447 -1.99 14.85 -16.46
CA ILE A 447 -0.99 14.04 -15.77
C ILE A 447 -1.25 12.57 -16.14
N ALA A 448 -0.40 11.99 -16.97
CA ALA A 448 -0.42 10.54 -17.19
C ALA A 448 0.38 9.85 -16.10
N GLN A 449 -0.15 8.74 -15.60
CA GLN A 449 0.39 8.08 -14.40
C GLN A 449 0.42 6.57 -14.53
N ARG A 450 1.50 5.97 -14.04
CA ARG A 450 1.67 4.53 -13.81
C ARG A 450 2.25 4.29 -12.42
N LEU A 451 2.24 3.05 -11.96
CA LEU A 451 2.89 2.64 -10.72
C LEU A 451 3.97 1.59 -10.99
N LEU A 452 5.13 1.78 -10.37
CA LEU A 452 6.22 0.81 -10.29
C LEU A 452 6.39 0.32 -8.87
N ARG A 453 6.81 -0.93 -8.73
CA ARG A 453 7.18 -1.51 -7.43
C ARG A 453 8.53 -0.95 -6.99
N VAL A 454 8.65 -0.65 -5.71
CA VAL A 454 9.87 -0.15 -5.09
C VAL A 454 10.72 -1.32 -4.58
N ILE A 455 12.02 -1.31 -4.85
CA ILE A 455 12.95 -2.33 -4.36
C ILE A 455 12.90 -2.38 -2.83
N CYS A 456 12.91 -3.57 -2.29
CA CYS A 456 12.95 -3.79 -0.85
C CYS A 456 14.32 -3.38 -0.30
N GLU A 457 14.35 -2.36 0.56
CA GLU A 457 15.57 -1.85 1.18
C GLU A 457 16.32 -2.91 2.01
N SER A 458 15.59 -3.88 2.60
CA SER A 458 16.18 -4.94 3.42
C SER A 458 16.96 -6.00 2.63
N CYS A 459 16.77 -6.08 1.31
CA CYS A 459 17.45 -7.09 0.49
C CYS A 459 17.97 -6.52 -0.85
N ILE A 460 18.14 -5.21 -0.90
CA ILE A 460 18.70 -4.52 -2.07
C ILE A 460 20.15 -4.97 -2.30
N GLU A 461 20.49 -5.24 -3.54
CA GLU A 461 21.86 -5.59 -3.98
C GLU A 461 22.15 -4.97 -5.34
N ASP A 462 23.44 -4.92 -5.71
CA ASP A 462 23.85 -4.48 -7.03
C ASP A 462 23.33 -5.45 -8.09
N TYR A 463 22.95 -4.91 -9.23
CA TYR A 463 22.41 -5.67 -10.36
C TYR A 463 23.04 -5.21 -11.66
N GLU A 464 23.52 -6.14 -12.45
CA GLU A 464 23.98 -5.90 -13.81
C GLU A 464 22.81 -6.15 -14.77
N PRO A 465 22.35 -5.11 -15.50
CA PRO A 465 21.21 -5.25 -16.41
C PRO A 465 21.47 -6.26 -17.51
N LEU A 466 20.46 -6.98 -17.92
CA LEU A 466 20.49 -7.82 -19.10
C LEU A 466 20.74 -6.97 -20.37
N PRO A 467 21.29 -7.52 -21.45
CA PRO A 467 21.53 -6.75 -22.68
C PRO A 467 20.31 -6.00 -23.20
N SER A 468 19.12 -6.59 -23.17
CA SER A 468 17.85 -5.95 -23.57
C SER A 468 17.44 -4.82 -22.63
N GLU A 469 17.64 -4.99 -21.33
CA GLU A 469 17.36 -3.95 -20.33
C GLU A 469 18.34 -2.78 -20.51
N HIS A 470 19.61 -3.08 -20.74
CA HIS A 470 20.65 -2.09 -20.95
C HIS A 470 20.42 -1.28 -22.24
N GLU A 471 19.99 -1.93 -23.33
CA GLU A 471 19.64 -1.25 -24.58
C GLU A 471 18.44 -0.31 -24.40
N TRP A 472 17.40 -0.77 -23.71
CA TRP A 472 16.24 0.05 -23.38
C TRP A 472 16.65 1.26 -22.49
N LEU A 473 17.44 1.04 -21.43
CA LEU A 473 17.94 2.11 -20.57
C LEU A 473 18.77 3.12 -21.35
N ARG A 474 19.60 2.66 -22.30
CA ARG A 474 20.38 3.54 -23.17
C ARG A 474 19.51 4.39 -24.09
N SER A 475 18.38 3.86 -24.58
CA SER A 475 17.44 4.63 -25.40
C SER A 475 16.80 5.78 -24.60
N GLU A 476 16.59 5.62 -23.30
CA GLU A 476 15.94 6.62 -22.44
C GLU A 476 16.96 7.56 -21.77
N LEU A 477 18.08 7.04 -21.23
CA LEU A 477 19.06 7.81 -20.47
C LEU A 477 20.26 8.30 -21.32
N GLY A 478 20.38 7.78 -22.55
CA GLY A 478 21.51 8.08 -23.43
C GLY A 478 22.81 7.41 -22.97
N ASP A 479 23.98 7.97 -23.39
CA ASP A 479 25.30 7.41 -23.11
C ASP A 479 25.70 7.48 -21.62
N SER A 480 24.94 8.18 -20.78
CA SER A 480 25.16 8.21 -19.33
C SER A 480 24.77 6.90 -18.62
N VAL A 481 24.12 5.96 -19.31
CA VAL A 481 23.66 4.69 -18.75
C VAL A 481 24.78 3.91 -18.04
N ASP A 482 25.98 3.93 -18.59
CA ASP A 482 27.16 3.20 -18.07
C ASP A 482 27.72 3.80 -16.76
N GLN A 483 27.25 4.98 -16.35
CA GLN A 483 27.65 5.64 -15.10
C GLN A 483 26.76 5.24 -13.91
N TYR A 484 25.59 4.66 -14.15
CA TYR A 484 24.65 4.28 -13.12
C TYR A 484 24.92 2.87 -12.57
N ARG A 485 24.63 2.70 -11.28
CA ARG A 485 24.65 1.39 -10.61
C ARG A 485 23.24 0.95 -10.34
N PHE A 486 22.78 0.01 -11.14
CA PHE A 486 21.45 -0.52 -11.00
C PHE A 486 21.33 -1.47 -9.80
N LYS A 487 20.13 -1.61 -9.29
CA LYS A 487 19.82 -2.37 -8.09
C LYS A 487 18.70 -3.36 -8.37
N ARG A 488 18.65 -4.43 -7.53
CA ARG A 488 17.51 -5.33 -7.46
C ARG A 488 17.27 -5.77 -6.01
N GLY A 489 16.09 -6.29 -5.72
CA GLY A 489 15.82 -6.96 -4.46
C GLY A 489 16.05 -8.45 -4.61
N ARG A 490 16.92 -9.04 -3.78
CA ARG A 490 17.22 -10.48 -3.77
C ARG A 490 16.01 -11.31 -3.33
N GLY A 491 15.08 -10.73 -2.60
CA GLY A 491 14.01 -11.42 -1.88
C GLY A 491 14.40 -11.76 -0.44
N CYS A 492 13.54 -11.41 0.50
CA CYS A 492 13.72 -11.68 1.93
C CYS A 492 12.36 -11.83 2.62
N SER A 493 12.38 -12.12 3.93
CA SER A 493 11.16 -12.20 4.74
C SER A 493 10.37 -10.89 4.79
N HIS A 494 11.05 -9.73 4.69
CA HIS A 494 10.40 -8.42 4.68
C HIS A 494 9.51 -8.20 3.44
N CYS A 495 9.99 -8.59 2.29
CA CYS A 495 9.27 -8.44 1.02
C CYS A 495 8.55 -9.73 0.59
N ASN A 496 8.44 -10.72 1.45
CA ASN A 496 7.83 -12.02 1.15
C ASN A 496 8.47 -12.76 -0.03
N GLY A 497 9.80 -12.60 -0.20
CA GLY A 497 10.54 -13.21 -1.29
C GLY A 497 10.42 -12.49 -2.63
N THR A 498 9.62 -11.43 -2.75
CA THR A 498 9.35 -10.73 -4.02
C THR A 498 10.49 -9.82 -4.47
N GLY A 499 11.34 -9.36 -3.54
CA GLY A 499 12.34 -8.32 -3.80
C GLY A 499 11.78 -6.90 -3.79
N PHE A 500 10.46 -6.70 -3.61
CA PHE A 500 9.80 -5.40 -3.69
C PHE A 500 8.95 -5.13 -2.45
N VAL A 501 8.79 -3.86 -2.07
CA VAL A 501 7.89 -3.40 -0.99
C VAL A 501 7.30 -2.05 -1.36
N GLY A 502 5.99 -2.03 -1.58
CA GLY A 502 5.26 -0.82 -1.96
C GLY A 502 5.46 -0.41 -3.40
N ARG A 503 4.88 0.74 -3.75
CA ARG A 503 4.86 1.27 -5.11
C ARG A 503 5.17 2.76 -5.11
N THR A 504 5.68 3.27 -6.22
CA THR A 504 5.90 4.70 -6.48
C THR A 504 5.24 5.09 -7.79
N GLY A 505 4.82 6.36 -7.91
CA GLY A 505 4.26 6.89 -9.15
C GLY A 505 5.33 7.14 -10.21
N VAL A 506 4.95 6.95 -11.45
CA VAL A 506 5.67 7.40 -12.65
C VAL A 506 4.75 8.35 -13.38
N TYR A 507 5.27 9.48 -13.78
CA TYR A 507 4.47 10.61 -14.28
C TYR A 507 5.00 11.14 -15.60
N GLU A 508 4.07 11.56 -16.44
CA GLU A 508 4.27 12.39 -17.63
C GLU A 508 3.26 13.51 -17.57
N MET A 509 3.66 14.73 -17.86
CA MET A 509 2.80 15.90 -17.68
C MET A 509 2.75 16.75 -18.95
N LEU A 510 1.54 17.10 -19.37
CA LEU A 510 1.28 18.07 -20.44
C LEU A 510 0.59 19.30 -19.85
N GLU A 511 1.30 20.41 -19.79
CA GLU A 511 0.70 21.71 -19.50
C GLU A 511 0.07 22.29 -20.77
N MET A 512 -1.12 22.85 -20.67
CA MET A 512 -1.78 23.52 -21.78
C MET A 512 -1.23 24.94 -21.93
N THR A 513 0.00 25.03 -22.42
CA THR A 513 0.64 26.31 -22.74
C THR A 513 -0.05 26.97 -23.95
N LYS A 514 0.23 28.26 -24.17
CA LYS A 514 -0.39 28.99 -25.29
C LYS A 514 -0.22 28.28 -26.63
N SER A 515 0.96 27.74 -26.93
CA SER A 515 1.23 27.02 -28.17
C SER A 515 0.45 25.72 -28.29
N VAL A 516 0.29 24.97 -27.17
CA VAL A 516 -0.49 23.73 -27.13
C VAL A 516 -1.98 24.05 -27.29
N VAL A 517 -2.49 25.09 -26.61
CA VAL A 517 -3.88 25.56 -26.72
C VAL A 517 -4.21 25.99 -28.14
N GLU A 518 -3.34 26.77 -28.78
CA GLU A 518 -3.52 27.19 -30.19
C GLU A 518 -3.56 25.99 -31.12
N ALA A 519 -2.67 25.00 -30.92
CA ALA A 519 -2.67 23.77 -31.72
C ALA A 519 -3.91 22.89 -31.46
N ALA A 520 -4.33 22.76 -30.21
CA ALA A 520 -5.52 21.97 -29.84
C ALA A 520 -6.81 22.54 -30.41
N ASN A 521 -6.86 23.85 -30.64
CA ASN A 521 -8.01 24.51 -31.24
C ASN A 521 -8.06 24.40 -32.79
N GLN A 522 -6.95 23.98 -33.42
CA GLN A 522 -6.90 23.73 -34.86
C GLN A 522 -7.40 22.33 -35.23
N ASP A 523 -7.85 22.15 -36.46
CA ASP A 523 -8.31 20.83 -36.93
C ASP A 523 -7.16 20.00 -37.53
N ASP A 524 -6.00 20.04 -36.89
CA ASP A 524 -4.81 19.28 -37.26
C ASP A 524 -4.24 18.53 -36.02
N VAL A 525 -4.71 17.29 -35.86
CA VAL A 525 -4.30 16.41 -34.78
C VAL A 525 -2.80 16.11 -34.85
N GLN A 526 -2.22 15.99 -36.03
CA GLN A 526 -0.79 15.69 -36.20
C GLN A 526 0.09 16.86 -35.73
N GLN A 527 -0.32 18.08 -36.08
CA GLN A 527 0.37 19.29 -35.62
C GLN A 527 0.26 19.44 -34.09
N PHE A 528 -0.94 19.18 -33.51
CA PHE A 528 -1.13 19.18 -32.07
C PHE A 528 -0.19 18.18 -31.39
N MET A 529 -0.19 16.90 -31.84
CA MET A 529 0.69 15.87 -31.27
C MET A 529 2.17 16.26 -31.34
N LYS A 530 2.60 16.85 -32.45
CA LYS A 530 3.98 17.29 -32.63
C LYS A 530 4.37 18.38 -31.62
N ILE A 531 3.50 19.38 -31.42
CA ILE A 531 3.73 20.49 -30.49
C ILE A 531 3.70 19.99 -29.04
N ALA A 532 2.70 19.17 -28.68
CA ALA A 532 2.56 18.61 -27.33
C ALA A 532 3.76 17.71 -26.96
N ARG A 533 4.20 16.82 -27.86
CA ARG A 533 5.40 15.99 -27.65
C ARG A 533 6.67 16.82 -27.55
N ALA A 534 6.80 17.87 -28.36
CA ALA A 534 7.95 18.76 -28.28
C ALA A 534 8.02 19.50 -26.94
N GLN A 535 6.88 19.84 -26.34
CA GLN A 535 6.80 20.46 -25.01
C GLN A 535 7.19 19.49 -23.90
N ILE A 536 6.68 18.24 -23.92
CA ILE A 536 7.05 17.20 -22.94
C ILE A 536 8.55 16.85 -23.07
N GLY A 537 9.07 16.87 -24.30
CA GLY A 537 10.48 16.59 -24.56
C GLY A 537 10.87 15.18 -24.09
N ARG A 538 11.77 15.11 -23.11
CA ARG A 538 12.22 13.85 -22.51
C ARG A 538 11.43 13.44 -21.28
N GLU A 539 10.58 14.29 -20.71
CA GLU A 539 9.84 14.02 -19.48
C GLU A 539 8.66 13.07 -19.69
N THR A 540 8.91 11.95 -20.37
CA THR A 540 7.92 10.91 -20.67
C THR A 540 7.82 9.89 -19.52
N LEU A 541 6.72 9.10 -19.50
CA LEU A 541 6.58 7.97 -18.57
C LEU A 541 7.77 7.01 -18.63
N ARG A 542 8.30 6.74 -19.83
CA ARG A 542 9.43 5.84 -20.04
C ARG A 542 10.72 6.41 -19.45
N HIS A 543 10.98 7.68 -19.71
CA HIS A 543 12.17 8.35 -19.18
C HIS A 543 12.16 8.43 -17.66
N HIS A 544 11.05 8.84 -17.05
CA HIS A 544 10.93 8.88 -15.59
C HIS A 544 11.07 7.47 -14.96
N ALA A 545 10.55 6.43 -15.60
CA ALA A 545 10.78 5.06 -15.14
C ALA A 545 12.26 4.66 -15.19
N ALA A 546 12.98 5.07 -16.25
CA ALA A 546 14.41 4.83 -16.37
C ALA A 546 15.22 5.59 -15.31
N GLU A 547 14.83 6.83 -14.96
CA GLU A 547 15.43 7.59 -13.86
C GLU A 547 15.22 6.93 -12.50
N LEU A 548 14.03 6.36 -12.24
CA LEU A 548 13.76 5.60 -11.03
C LEU A 548 14.61 4.32 -10.94
N ALA A 549 14.91 3.68 -12.07
CA ALA A 549 15.85 2.56 -12.10
C ALA A 549 17.30 3.02 -11.88
N ALA A 550 17.71 4.12 -12.50
CA ALA A 550 19.03 4.71 -12.33
C ALA A 550 19.31 5.17 -10.89
N SER A 551 18.28 5.68 -10.20
CA SER A 551 18.36 6.03 -8.77
C SER A 551 18.30 4.82 -7.83
N GLY A 552 18.12 3.60 -8.34
CA GLY A 552 18.01 2.38 -7.54
C GLY A 552 16.69 2.22 -6.78
N ARG A 553 15.66 3.00 -7.09
CA ARG A 553 14.32 2.87 -6.48
C ARG A 553 13.52 1.69 -7.03
N THR A 554 13.73 1.36 -8.29
CA THR A 554 13.11 0.19 -8.95
C THR A 554 14.14 -0.58 -9.76
N THR A 555 13.76 -1.73 -10.32
CA THR A 555 14.65 -2.52 -11.17
C THR A 555 14.53 -2.10 -12.64
N PRO A 556 15.58 -2.31 -13.47
CA PRO A 556 15.51 -2.13 -14.91
C PRO A 556 14.33 -2.87 -15.56
N ASN A 557 14.11 -4.12 -15.18
CA ASN A 557 13.01 -4.94 -15.67
C ASN A 557 11.64 -4.35 -15.34
N GLU A 558 11.44 -3.90 -14.11
CA GLU A 558 10.17 -3.26 -13.70
C GLU A 558 9.95 -1.94 -14.42
N ALA A 559 11.00 -1.15 -14.64
CA ALA A 559 10.92 0.09 -15.41
C ALA A 559 10.59 -0.15 -16.89
N MET A 560 11.22 -1.14 -17.51
CA MET A 560 10.98 -1.51 -18.91
C MET A 560 9.55 -2.02 -19.15
N ARG A 561 8.90 -2.60 -18.14
CA ARG A 561 7.49 -3.06 -18.22
C ARG A 561 6.51 -1.94 -18.56
N ILE A 562 6.84 -0.68 -18.26
CA ILE A 562 6.00 0.47 -18.67
C ILE A 562 5.90 0.56 -20.20
N SER A 563 6.99 0.28 -20.93
CA SER A 563 6.97 0.35 -22.40
C SER A 563 5.95 -0.60 -23.01
N SER A 564 5.91 -1.85 -22.55
CA SER A 564 4.93 -2.83 -23.04
C SER A 564 3.47 -2.46 -22.74
N GLN A 565 3.24 -1.68 -21.67
CA GLN A 565 1.89 -1.16 -21.33
C GLN A 565 1.48 0.09 -22.13
N LEU A 566 2.43 0.75 -22.80
CA LEU A 566 2.15 1.90 -23.65
C LEU A 566 1.89 1.50 -25.10
N ASP A 567 2.42 0.34 -25.50
CA ASP A 567 2.28 -0.21 -26.85
C ASP A 567 0.96 -1.02 -27.03
N GLU A 568 0.24 -1.35 -25.93
CA GLU A 568 -1.12 -1.90 -25.91
C GLU A 568 -2.18 -0.76 -25.94
#